data_96be8c9d7e68b019bf350c19a5afd526
#
_entry.id   96be8c9d7e68b019bf350c19a5afd526
#
_cell.length_a   1.000
_cell.length_b   1.000
_cell.length_c   1.000
_cell.angle_alpha   90.00
_cell.angle_beta   90.00
_cell.angle_gamma   90.00
#
_symmetry.space_group_name_H-M   'P 1'
#
loop_
_entity.id
_entity.type
_entity.pdbx_description
1 polymer ?
#
loop_
_entity_poly.entity_id
_entity_poly.type
_entity_poly.pdbx_seq_one_letter_code
_entity_poly.pdbx_strand_id
1 'polypeptide(L)'
;AQHEGLGGYPLGSIEQTLVLMSGGFDSTVAAYQMMRRGLVSHFCFFNLGGRAHELGVMEVAHYIWQKFGRSQRVLFISVPFEEVVGEILQKVDNSQMGVVLKRMMLRASTEIAERLHIDALVTGEAISQVSSQTLPNLSVIDSATDMLVLRPLIASHKQDIIDTATQIGTAEFAKNMPEYCGVISKNPTTRAKRYRVEHEEKQFDMAILERALASARQVPIDRVIDELGEDIKVEEVSEAMAGQVILDIRHPDAVEDEPLELSGIEVQTLPFYALNNRFKELDENRQYLLYCDKGVMSRLHAHHLLSEGHVNVRVYRPA
;
A
#
# COMPACT_ATOMS: atom_id res chain seq x y z
N ALA A 1 8.86 18.02 -31.57
CA ALA A 1 7.69 17.27 -31.16
C ALA A 1 7.07 17.97 -29.97
N GLN A 2 5.78 18.20 -29.97
CA GLN A 2 5.03 18.65 -28.80
C GLN A 2 4.55 17.40 -28.08
N HIS A 3 4.90 17.26 -26.78
CA HIS A 3 4.35 16.22 -25.93
C HIS A 3 3.29 16.85 -25.02
N GLU A 4 2.10 16.27 -24.97
CA GLU A 4 1.10 16.64 -23.98
C GLU A 4 1.59 16.28 -22.57
N GLY A 5 1.59 17.28 -21.68
CA GLY A 5 1.87 17.05 -20.26
C GLY A 5 0.69 16.40 -19.55
N LEU A 6 0.94 15.83 -18.37
CA LEU A 6 -0.11 15.18 -17.56
C LEU A 6 -1.15 16.16 -16.99
N GLY A 7 -0.94 17.47 -17.14
CA GLY A 7 -1.73 18.51 -16.48
C GLY A 7 -1.45 18.60 -14.98
N GLY A 8 -2.01 19.60 -14.31
CA GLY A 8 -1.77 19.86 -12.89
C GLY A 8 -0.65 20.88 -12.67
N TYR A 9 -0.23 20.99 -11.42
CA TYR A 9 0.92 21.81 -11.00
C TYR A 9 2.21 20.98 -10.99
N PRO A 10 3.39 21.59 -10.94
CA PRO A 10 4.62 20.85 -10.73
C PRO A 10 4.52 19.94 -9.49
N LEU A 11 5.08 18.75 -9.56
CA LEU A 11 4.98 17.75 -8.50
C LEU A 11 5.49 18.33 -7.16
N GLY A 12 4.68 18.22 -6.12
CA GLY A 12 5.01 18.69 -4.76
C GLY A 12 5.10 20.21 -4.58
N SER A 13 4.46 20.97 -5.46
CA SER A 13 4.46 22.45 -5.41
C SER A 13 3.26 23.05 -4.69
N ILE A 14 2.31 22.22 -4.28
CA ILE A 14 1.12 22.64 -3.55
C ILE A 14 1.02 21.93 -2.19
N GLU A 15 -0.12 21.99 -1.54
CA GLU A 15 -0.38 21.57 -0.16
C GLU A 15 -0.11 20.07 0.07
N GLN A 16 -0.16 19.67 1.34
CA GLN A 16 0.09 18.30 1.77
C GLN A 16 -1.21 17.53 1.98
N THR A 17 -1.17 16.24 1.66
CA THR A 17 -2.29 15.32 1.89
C THR A 17 -1.85 14.05 2.58
N LEU A 18 -2.73 13.44 3.37
CA LEU A 18 -2.57 12.12 3.96
C LEU A 18 -3.45 11.12 3.23
N VAL A 19 -2.85 10.25 2.44
CA VAL A 19 -3.55 9.22 1.68
C VAL A 19 -3.71 7.97 2.52
N LEU A 20 -4.96 7.54 2.74
CA LEU A 20 -5.25 6.26 3.38
C LEU A 20 -4.97 5.13 2.40
N MET A 21 -3.87 4.42 2.62
CA MET A 21 -3.30 3.44 1.69
C MET A 21 -3.63 2.02 2.15
N SER A 22 -4.30 1.24 1.33
CA SER A 22 -4.56 -0.18 1.57
C SER A 22 -3.72 -1.11 0.69
N GLY A 23 -3.02 -0.54 -0.30
CA GLY A 23 -2.27 -1.28 -1.30
C GLY A 23 -3.11 -1.80 -2.48
N GLY A 24 -4.43 -1.77 -2.40
CA GLY A 24 -5.33 -2.15 -3.48
C GLY A 24 -5.41 -1.11 -4.60
N PHE A 25 -6.11 -1.46 -5.68
CA PHE A 25 -6.28 -0.60 -6.88
C PHE A 25 -6.71 0.82 -6.55
N ASP A 26 -7.74 0.97 -5.73
CA ASP A 26 -8.39 2.26 -5.51
C ASP A 26 -7.48 3.24 -4.75
N SER A 27 -6.83 2.78 -3.68
CA SER A 27 -5.95 3.64 -2.87
C SER A 27 -4.70 4.08 -3.61
N THR A 28 -4.13 3.21 -4.45
CA THR A 28 -2.93 3.51 -5.24
C THR A 28 -3.23 4.51 -6.36
N VAL A 29 -4.36 4.36 -7.05
CA VAL A 29 -4.80 5.29 -8.08
C VAL A 29 -5.20 6.63 -7.49
N ALA A 30 -5.85 6.64 -6.31
CA ALA A 30 -6.17 7.88 -5.60
C ALA A 30 -4.91 8.67 -5.23
N ALA A 31 -3.89 7.99 -4.69
CA ALA A 31 -2.59 8.58 -4.40
C ALA A 31 -1.96 9.21 -5.65
N TYR A 32 -1.88 8.45 -6.74
CA TYR A 32 -1.34 8.92 -8.01
C TYR A 32 -2.07 10.17 -8.52
N GLN A 33 -3.40 10.19 -8.47
CA GLN A 33 -4.16 11.35 -8.95
C GLN A 33 -3.88 12.62 -8.15
N MET A 34 -3.67 12.52 -6.84
CA MET A 34 -3.29 13.66 -6.00
C MET A 34 -1.86 14.13 -6.31
N MET A 35 -0.91 13.19 -6.40
CA MET A 35 0.48 13.51 -6.80
C MET A 35 0.54 14.18 -8.17
N ARG A 36 -0.20 13.64 -9.15
CA ARG A 36 -0.31 14.22 -10.50
C ARG A 36 -0.84 15.65 -10.49
N ARG A 37 -1.70 16.01 -9.52
CA ARG A 37 -2.20 17.38 -9.35
C ARG A 37 -1.16 18.33 -8.76
N GLY A 38 -0.06 17.81 -8.20
CA GLY A 38 1.02 18.57 -7.60
C GLY A 38 1.05 18.53 -6.06
N LEU A 39 0.15 17.78 -5.42
CA LEU A 39 0.10 17.63 -3.97
C LEU A 39 1.25 16.76 -3.45
N VAL A 40 1.78 17.11 -2.28
CA VAL A 40 2.67 16.22 -1.52
C VAL A 40 1.80 15.19 -0.81
N SER A 41 1.93 13.92 -1.16
CA SER A 41 1.08 12.85 -0.64
C SER A 41 1.86 11.96 0.34
N HIS A 42 1.58 12.11 1.64
CA HIS A 42 2.02 11.17 2.67
C HIS A 42 1.10 9.95 2.70
N PHE A 43 1.60 8.80 3.13
CA PHE A 43 0.85 7.55 3.14
C PHE A 43 0.53 7.11 4.57
N CYS A 44 -0.73 6.80 4.84
CA CYS A 44 -1.18 6.22 6.11
C CYS A 44 -1.78 4.85 5.88
N PHE A 45 -1.25 3.85 6.55
CA PHE A 45 -1.70 2.47 6.51
C PHE A 45 -2.23 2.03 7.87
N PHE A 46 -3.45 1.55 7.91
CA PHE A 46 -4.06 0.90 9.08
C PHE A 46 -3.83 -0.59 8.99
N ASN A 47 -2.93 -1.11 9.81
CA ASN A 47 -2.56 -2.51 9.79
C ASN A 47 -3.62 -3.39 10.47
N LEU A 48 -4.36 -4.13 9.66
CA LEU A 48 -5.40 -5.10 10.08
C LEU A 48 -4.97 -6.55 9.83
N GLY A 49 -3.96 -6.75 8.99
CA GLY A 49 -3.59 -8.06 8.43
C GLY A 49 -2.17 -8.51 8.78
N GLY A 50 -1.53 -7.86 9.74
CA GLY A 50 -0.18 -8.23 10.18
C GLY A 50 0.94 -7.80 9.23
N ARG A 51 2.14 -8.34 9.49
CA ARG A 51 3.39 -7.86 8.86
C ARG A 51 3.42 -8.04 7.34
N ALA A 52 2.94 -9.16 6.82
CA ALA A 52 2.98 -9.43 5.38
C ALA A 52 2.17 -8.40 4.57
N HIS A 53 0.99 -8.01 5.07
CA HIS A 53 0.18 -6.96 4.44
C HIS A 53 0.88 -5.59 4.52
N GLU A 54 1.44 -5.24 5.68
CA GLU A 54 2.20 -4.01 5.87
C GLU A 54 3.34 -3.89 4.85
N LEU A 55 4.12 -4.97 4.68
CA LEU A 55 5.22 -5.03 3.72
C LEU A 55 4.75 -4.75 2.28
N GLY A 56 3.68 -5.40 1.83
CA GLY A 56 3.13 -5.18 0.50
C GLY A 56 2.64 -3.74 0.28
N VAL A 57 2.05 -3.12 1.31
CA VAL A 57 1.62 -1.71 1.22
C VAL A 57 2.81 -0.76 1.21
N MET A 58 3.85 -1.03 1.99
CA MET A 58 5.11 -0.30 1.96
C MET A 58 5.77 -0.34 0.58
N GLU A 59 5.79 -1.52 -0.05
CA GLU A 59 6.33 -1.71 -1.39
C GLU A 59 5.64 -0.82 -2.42
N VAL A 60 4.32 -0.90 -2.51
CA VAL A 60 3.57 -0.13 -3.51
C VAL A 60 3.62 1.37 -3.22
N ALA A 61 3.63 1.79 -1.95
CA ALA A 61 3.79 3.19 -1.56
C ALA A 61 5.17 3.72 -1.98
N HIS A 62 6.24 2.97 -1.72
CA HIS A 62 7.59 3.32 -2.16
C HIS A 62 7.68 3.39 -3.70
N TYR A 63 7.11 2.40 -4.41
CA TYR A 63 7.08 2.38 -5.87
C TYR A 63 6.43 3.64 -6.46
N ILE A 64 5.23 4.01 -5.98
CA ILE A 64 4.52 5.21 -6.44
C ILE A 64 5.34 6.46 -6.17
N TRP A 65 5.92 6.60 -4.96
CA TRP A 65 6.78 7.71 -4.62
C TRP A 65 8.03 7.77 -5.50
N GLN A 66 8.71 6.65 -5.70
CA GLN A 66 9.92 6.58 -6.53
C GLN A 66 9.64 7.02 -7.97
N LYS A 67 8.49 6.63 -8.51
CA LYS A 67 8.11 6.92 -9.90
C LYS A 67 7.57 8.33 -10.09
N PHE A 68 6.79 8.84 -9.15
CA PHE A 68 6.01 10.07 -9.33
C PHE A 68 6.30 11.17 -8.29
N GLY A 69 7.07 10.93 -7.26
CA GLY A 69 7.27 11.86 -6.15
C GLY A 69 8.68 11.88 -5.57
N ARG A 70 9.68 11.32 -6.24
CA ARG A 70 11.03 11.10 -5.72
C ARG A 70 11.73 12.35 -5.17
N SER A 71 11.38 13.53 -5.66
CA SER A 71 11.95 14.80 -5.17
C SER A 71 11.37 15.28 -3.85
N GLN A 72 10.33 14.62 -3.32
CA GLN A 72 9.58 15.07 -2.17
C GLN A 72 9.91 14.24 -0.92
N ARG A 73 9.90 14.92 0.23
CA ARG A 73 10.02 14.26 1.53
C ARG A 73 8.64 13.78 1.97
N VAL A 74 8.38 12.50 1.81
CA VAL A 74 7.11 11.85 2.12
C VAL A 74 7.30 10.89 3.29
N LEU A 75 6.31 10.79 4.15
CA LEU A 75 6.26 9.83 5.25
C LEU A 75 5.33 8.67 4.91
N PHE A 76 5.71 7.48 5.34
CA PHE A 76 4.84 6.32 5.48
C PHE A 76 4.51 6.15 6.95
N ILE A 77 3.23 6.17 7.29
CA ILE A 77 2.73 6.02 8.65
C ILE A 77 1.97 4.68 8.74
N SER A 78 2.44 3.79 9.61
CA SER A 78 1.77 2.52 9.90
C SER A 78 1.14 2.57 11.28
N VAL A 79 -0.17 2.37 11.36
CA VAL A 79 -0.95 2.37 12.59
C VAL A 79 -1.43 0.95 12.88
N PRO A 80 -1.02 0.30 13.99
CA PRO A 80 -1.54 -1.01 14.37
C PRO A 80 -3.03 -0.85 14.74
N PHE A 81 -3.90 -1.58 14.06
CA PHE A 81 -5.35 -1.41 14.18
C PHE A 81 -6.08 -2.69 14.62
N GLU A 82 -5.35 -3.74 14.96
CA GLU A 82 -5.92 -5.04 15.37
C GLU A 82 -6.77 -4.92 16.64
N GLU A 83 -6.30 -4.18 17.66
CA GLU A 83 -7.07 -3.96 18.90
C GLU A 83 -8.35 -3.15 18.62
N VAL A 84 -8.29 -2.16 17.73
CA VAL A 84 -9.46 -1.36 17.31
C VAL A 84 -10.50 -2.25 16.63
N VAL A 85 -10.07 -3.13 15.73
CA VAL A 85 -10.96 -4.12 15.10
C VAL A 85 -11.51 -5.09 16.13
N GLY A 86 -10.68 -5.59 17.04
CA GLY A 86 -11.11 -6.48 18.12
C GLY A 86 -12.22 -5.88 18.98
N GLU A 87 -12.10 -4.61 19.36
CA GLU A 87 -13.12 -3.88 20.13
C GLU A 87 -14.41 -3.69 19.32
N ILE A 88 -14.31 -3.32 18.04
CA ILE A 88 -15.47 -3.20 17.15
C ILE A 88 -16.22 -4.52 17.04
N LEU A 89 -15.51 -5.64 16.86
CA LEU A 89 -16.12 -6.97 16.76
C LEU A 89 -16.85 -7.39 18.04
N GLN A 90 -16.42 -6.92 19.21
CA GLN A 90 -16.99 -7.25 20.50
C GLN A 90 -18.16 -6.35 20.91
N LYS A 91 -18.11 -5.06 20.53
CA LYS A 91 -19.01 -4.04 21.10
C LYS A 91 -20.02 -3.47 20.11
N VAL A 92 -19.75 -3.53 18.81
CA VAL A 92 -20.54 -2.87 17.78
C VAL A 92 -21.48 -3.86 17.10
N ASP A 93 -22.73 -3.43 16.84
CA ASP A 93 -23.66 -4.23 16.04
C ASP A 93 -23.09 -4.58 14.67
N ASN A 94 -23.25 -5.85 14.25
CA ASN A 94 -22.62 -6.37 13.03
C ASN A 94 -22.92 -5.52 11.80
N SER A 95 -24.15 -4.98 11.69
CA SER A 95 -24.54 -4.14 10.54
C SER A 95 -23.82 -2.79 10.49
N GLN A 96 -23.30 -2.29 11.60
CA GLN A 96 -22.66 -0.98 11.72
C GLN A 96 -21.11 -1.06 11.72
N MET A 97 -20.54 -2.24 11.92
CA MET A 97 -19.08 -2.44 12.10
C MET A 97 -18.24 -1.76 11.01
N GLY A 98 -18.59 -1.93 9.73
CA GLY A 98 -17.83 -1.34 8.63
C GLY A 98 -17.87 0.19 8.60
N VAL A 99 -18.98 0.79 9.03
CA VAL A 99 -19.11 2.24 9.13
C VAL A 99 -18.32 2.77 10.33
N VAL A 100 -18.41 2.10 11.49
CA VAL A 100 -17.65 2.47 12.70
C VAL A 100 -16.15 2.35 12.44
N LEU A 101 -15.69 1.26 11.81
CA LEU A 101 -14.28 1.08 11.47
C LEU A 101 -13.75 2.27 10.64
N LYS A 102 -14.46 2.65 9.58
CA LYS A 102 -14.06 3.78 8.74
C LYS A 102 -14.07 5.11 9.50
N ARG A 103 -15.01 5.31 10.42
CA ARG A 103 -15.02 6.49 11.28
C ARG A 103 -13.82 6.52 12.22
N MET A 104 -13.42 5.38 12.81
CA MET A 104 -12.20 5.29 13.62
C MET A 104 -10.94 5.56 12.80
N MET A 105 -10.88 5.06 11.55
CA MET A 105 -9.79 5.38 10.62
C MET A 105 -9.73 6.88 10.31
N LEU A 106 -10.86 7.54 10.05
CA LEU A 106 -10.87 8.98 9.80
C LEU A 106 -10.44 9.78 11.03
N ARG A 107 -10.91 9.44 12.24
CA ARG A 107 -10.47 10.12 13.48
C ARG A 107 -8.97 9.98 13.69
N ALA A 108 -8.45 8.76 13.55
CA ALA A 108 -7.01 8.52 13.66
C ALA A 108 -6.22 9.29 12.58
N SER A 109 -6.70 9.30 11.34
CA SER A 109 -6.07 10.05 10.25
C SER A 109 -6.09 11.55 10.48
N THR A 110 -7.17 12.09 11.04
CA THR A 110 -7.30 13.51 11.39
C THR A 110 -6.24 13.90 12.42
N GLU A 111 -6.13 13.12 13.50
CA GLU A 111 -5.13 13.42 14.54
C GLU A 111 -3.69 13.32 14.02
N ILE A 112 -3.40 12.34 13.16
CA ILE A 112 -2.09 12.23 12.51
C ILE A 112 -1.84 13.43 11.60
N ALA A 113 -2.81 13.82 10.78
CA ALA A 113 -2.69 14.93 9.85
C ALA A 113 -2.50 16.27 10.58
N GLU A 114 -3.24 16.52 11.67
CA GLU A 114 -3.08 17.71 12.52
C GLU A 114 -1.68 17.79 13.14
N ARG A 115 -1.16 16.67 13.68
CA ARG A 115 0.20 16.60 14.25
C ARG A 115 1.29 16.88 13.21
N LEU A 116 1.05 16.52 11.96
CA LEU A 116 2.00 16.67 10.84
C LEU A 116 1.76 17.92 10.00
N HIS A 117 0.77 18.75 10.37
CA HIS A 117 0.36 19.96 9.62
C HIS A 117 -0.01 19.63 8.17
N ILE A 118 -0.76 18.55 7.97
CA ILE A 118 -1.29 18.13 6.68
C ILE A 118 -2.70 18.66 6.47
N ASP A 119 -3.01 19.16 5.27
CA ASP A 119 -4.21 19.97 5.01
C ASP A 119 -5.47 19.16 4.71
N ALA A 120 -5.32 17.92 4.19
CA ALA A 120 -6.47 17.10 3.79
C ALA A 120 -6.18 15.61 3.87
N LEU A 121 -7.24 14.81 4.07
CA LEU A 121 -7.23 13.35 3.94
C LEU A 121 -7.61 12.95 2.52
N VAL A 122 -7.10 11.81 2.05
CA VAL A 122 -7.46 11.24 0.75
C VAL A 122 -7.85 9.78 0.92
N THR A 123 -8.98 9.39 0.34
CA THR A 123 -9.44 8.00 0.31
C THR A 123 -9.72 7.55 -1.12
N GLY A 124 -9.55 6.26 -1.39
CA GLY A 124 -9.82 5.63 -2.69
C GLY A 124 -11.28 5.19 -2.85
N GLU A 125 -12.24 5.81 -2.17
CA GLU A 125 -13.65 5.41 -2.20
C GLU A 125 -14.33 5.82 -3.51
N ALA A 126 -15.15 4.89 -4.05
CA ALA A 126 -16.04 5.13 -5.19
C ALA A 126 -17.50 4.82 -4.80
N ILE A 127 -18.47 5.58 -5.32
CA ILE A 127 -19.89 5.44 -4.94
C ILE A 127 -20.38 4.01 -5.21
N SER A 128 -20.98 3.41 -4.18
CA SER A 128 -21.66 2.11 -4.25
C SER A 128 -20.81 0.92 -4.69
N GLN A 129 -19.49 1.02 -4.67
CA GLN A 129 -18.60 -0.10 -4.97
C GLN A 129 -18.71 -1.19 -3.90
N VAL A 130 -18.82 -0.80 -2.63
CA VAL A 130 -19.11 -1.68 -1.49
C VAL A 130 -20.15 -1.03 -0.56
N SER A 131 -20.72 -1.80 0.36
CA SER A 131 -21.79 -1.36 1.27
C SER A 131 -21.46 -0.10 2.07
N SER A 132 -20.21 0.08 2.50
CA SER A 132 -19.76 1.27 3.24
C SER A 132 -19.65 2.52 2.36
N GLN A 133 -19.67 2.40 1.05
CA GLN A 133 -19.48 3.50 0.09
C GLN A 133 -20.81 4.02 -0.52
N THR A 134 -21.95 3.69 0.07
CA THR A 134 -23.21 4.35 -0.29
C THR A 134 -23.23 5.80 0.22
N LEU A 135 -23.95 6.69 -0.46
CA LEU A 135 -24.02 8.09 -0.04
C LEU A 135 -24.46 8.29 1.42
N PRO A 136 -25.49 7.57 1.94
CA PRO A 136 -25.82 7.66 3.35
C PRO A 136 -24.67 7.24 4.28
N ASN A 137 -23.96 6.16 3.94
CA ASN A 137 -22.86 5.68 4.75
C ASN A 137 -21.65 6.64 4.69
N LEU A 138 -21.29 7.13 3.51
CA LEU A 138 -20.22 8.13 3.36
C LEU A 138 -20.53 9.41 4.16
N SER A 139 -21.77 9.89 4.12
CA SER A 139 -22.18 11.07 4.91
C SER A 139 -22.01 10.84 6.43
N VAL A 140 -22.33 9.64 6.92
CA VAL A 140 -22.13 9.29 8.34
C VAL A 140 -20.65 9.12 8.65
N ILE A 141 -19.87 8.53 7.74
CA ILE A 141 -18.43 8.37 7.90
C ILE A 141 -17.76 9.74 7.98
N ASP A 142 -18.09 10.65 7.07
CA ASP A 142 -17.51 12.00 7.03
C ASP A 142 -17.79 12.82 8.29
N SER A 143 -18.92 12.58 8.94
CA SER A 143 -19.23 13.27 10.20
C SER A 143 -18.30 12.90 11.38
N ALA A 144 -17.31 12.02 11.17
CA ALA A 144 -16.28 11.70 12.17
C ALA A 144 -15.11 12.69 12.19
N THR A 145 -15.02 13.58 11.20
CA THR A 145 -13.94 14.58 11.07
C THR A 145 -14.48 15.87 10.48
N ASP A 146 -13.86 16.99 10.86
CA ASP A 146 -14.08 18.30 10.22
C ASP A 146 -13.02 18.59 9.14
N MET A 147 -12.03 17.71 8.99
CA MET A 147 -10.98 17.85 8.00
C MET A 147 -11.52 17.54 6.58
N LEU A 148 -11.00 18.23 5.58
CA LEU A 148 -11.35 17.95 4.18
C LEU A 148 -10.96 16.53 3.78
N VAL A 149 -11.95 15.73 3.32
CA VAL A 149 -11.73 14.39 2.80
C VAL A 149 -11.89 14.39 1.27
N LEU A 150 -10.79 14.24 0.55
CA LEU A 150 -10.75 14.17 -0.90
C LEU A 150 -11.01 12.73 -1.36
N ARG A 151 -11.89 12.57 -2.34
CA ARG A 151 -12.24 11.28 -2.98
C ARG A 151 -12.07 11.39 -4.48
N PRO A 152 -10.85 11.32 -4.99
CA PRO A 152 -10.60 11.53 -6.42
C PRO A 152 -11.32 10.52 -7.33
N LEU A 153 -11.67 9.34 -6.79
CA LEU A 153 -12.30 8.25 -7.52
C LEU A 153 -13.81 8.15 -7.34
N ILE A 154 -14.44 9.12 -6.67
CA ILE A 154 -15.82 9.01 -6.20
C ILE A 154 -16.83 8.66 -7.31
N ALA A 155 -16.61 9.12 -8.54
CA ALA A 155 -17.46 8.88 -9.71
C ALA A 155 -16.79 7.99 -10.79
N SER A 156 -15.64 7.38 -10.47
CA SER A 156 -14.90 6.55 -11.43
C SER A 156 -15.51 5.15 -11.54
N HIS A 157 -15.54 4.59 -12.75
CA HIS A 157 -15.85 3.18 -12.95
C HIS A 157 -14.67 2.30 -12.52
N LYS A 158 -14.97 1.09 -12.05
CA LYS A 158 -13.93 0.15 -11.61
C LYS A 158 -12.92 -0.17 -12.71
N GLN A 159 -13.38 -0.29 -13.95
CA GLN A 159 -12.48 -0.54 -15.09
C GLN A 159 -11.51 0.61 -15.31
N ASP A 160 -11.96 1.87 -15.25
CA ASP A 160 -11.09 3.04 -15.41
C ASP A 160 -9.99 3.10 -14.33
N ILE A 161 -10.32 2.66 -13.11
CA ILE A 161 -9.37 2.56 -12.01
C ILE A 161 -8.33 1.45 -12.29
N ILE A 162 -8.77 0.28 -12.78
CA ILE A 162 -7.88 -0.84 -13.13
C ILE A 162 -6.98 -0.45 -14.30
N ASP A 163 -7.52 0.21 -15.33
CA ASP A 163 -6.76 0.68 -16.49
C ASP A 163 -5.70 1.71 -16.07
N THR A 164 -6.08 2.65 -15.19
CA THR A 164 -5.12 3.61 -14.62
C THR A 164 -4.03 2.89 -13.79
N ALA A 165 -4.41 1.95 -12.93
CA ALA A 165 -3.45 1.17 -12.15
C ALA A 165 -2.48 0.38 -13.04
N THR A 166 -2.97 -0.15 -14.16
CA THR A 166 -2.14 -0.85 -15.17
C THR A 166 -1.16 0.13 -15.82
N GLN A 167 -1.65 1.31 -16.23
CA GLN A 167 -0.82 2.33 -16.86
C GLN A 167 0.29 2.83 -15.93
N ILE A 168 0.01 3.02 -14.65
CA ILE A 168 1.01 3.48 -13.67
C ILE A 168 1.87 2.35 -13.09
N GLY A 169 1.57 1.08 -13.43
CA GLY A 169 2.34 -0.10 -13.02
C GLY A 169 2.00 -0.63 -11.62
N THR A 170 0.84 -0.25 -11.03
CA THR A 170 0.45 -0.72 -9.68
C THR A 170 -0.54 -1.89 -9.69
N ALA A 171 -1.02 -2.30 -10.86
CA ALA A 171 -2.04 -3.35 -10.98
C ALA A 171 -1.59 -4.70 -10.40
N GLU A 172 -0.32 -5.08 -10.61
CA GLU A 172 0.19 -6.37 -10.14
C GLU A 172 0.32 -6.41 -8.61
N PHE A 173 0.70 -5.30 -7.98
CA PHE A 173 0.68 -5.20 -6.51
C PHE A 173 -0.73 -5.40 -5.97
N ALA A 174 -1.71 -4.73 -6.58
CA ALA A 174 -3.09 -4.75 -6.11
C ALA A 174 -3.76 -6.12 -6.25
N LYS A 175 -3.40 -6.92 -7.28
CA LYS A 175 -3.92 -8.28 -7.47
C LYS A 175 -3.56 -9.23 -6.33
N ASN A 176 -2.41 -8.99 -5.69
CA ASN A 176 -1.88 -9.84 -4.62
C ASN A 176 -2.22 -9.29 -3.22
N MET A 177 -2.86 -8.13 -3.15
CA MET A 177 -3.16 -7.48 -1.88
C MET A 177 -4.46 -8.02 -1.27
N PRO A 178 -4.43 -8.57 -0.04
CA PRO A 178 -5.63 -9.05 0.63
C PRO A 178 -6.55 -7.90 1.03
N GLU A 179 -7.87 -8.11 0.89
CA GLU A 179 -8.89 -7.15 1.30
C GLU A 179 -9.41 -7.50 2.71
N TYR A 180 -9.04 -6.72 3.72
CA TYR A 180 -9.47 -6.93 5.11
C TYR A 180 -10.72 -6.13 5.50
N CYS A 181 -10.89 -4.93 4.95
CA CYS A 181 -12.00 -4.04 5.34
C CYS A 181 -13.38 -4.55 4.96
N GLY A 182 -13.50 -5.38 3.92
CA GLY A 182 -14.78 -5.93 3.46
C GLY A 182 -15.31 -7.11 4.29
N VAL A 183 -14.47 -7.70 5.14
CA VAL A 183 -14.78 -8.96 5.84
C VAL A 183 -15.33 -8.74 7.25
N ILE A 184 -15.23 -7.53 7.80
CA ILE A 184 -15.57 -7.24 9.19
C ILE A 184 -17.08 -7.41 9.51
N SER A 185 -17.97 -7.30 8.51
CA SER A 185 -19.41 -7.40 8.70
C SER A 185 -20.03 -8.46 7.78
N LYS A 186 -20.91 -9.31 8.34
CA LYS A 186 -21.65 -10.33 7.57
C LYS A 186 -22.88 -9.76 6.87
N ASN A 187 -23.55 -8.76 7.47
CA ASN A 187 -24.75 -8.12 6.95
C ASN A 187 -24.65 -6.59 7.06
N PRO A 188 -23.75 -5.95 6.29
CA PRO A 188 -23.48 -4.53 6.43
C PRO A 188 -24.69 -3.68 6.01
N THR A 189 -24.98 -2.62 6.78
CA THR A 189 -25.98 -1.65 6.38
C THR A 189 -25.55 -0.84 5.17
N THR A 190 -26.48 -0.55 4.26
CA THR A 190 -26.28 0.39 3.15
C THR A 190 -26.90 1.76 3.42
N ARG A 191 -27.57 1.92 4.59
CA ARG A 191 -28.26 3.16 5.01
C ARG A 191 -28.05 3.39 6.50
N ALA A 192 -26.79 3.59 6.89
CA ALA A 192 -26.44 3.96 8.24
C ALA A 192 -27.14 5.25 8.66
N LYS A 193 -27.56 5.30 9.90
CA LYS A 193 -28.12 6.51 10.52
C LYS A 193 -27.16 7.03 11.56
N ARG A 194 -26.80 8.30 11.49
CA ARG A 194 -25.79 8.93 12.35
C ARG A 194 -26.04 8.64 13.84
N TYR A 195 -27.26 8.81 14.34
CA TYR A 195 -27.60 8.56 15.74
C TYR A 195 -27.37 7.10 16.18
N ARG A 196 -27.57 6.11 15.25
CA ARG A 196 -27.30 4.70 15.55
C ARG A 196 -25.81 4.43 15.65
N VAL A 197 -25.05 4.91 14.68
CA VAL A 197 -23.60 4.74 14.67
C VAL A 197 -22.97 5.42 15.89
N GLU A 198 -23.39 6.63 16.23
CA GLU A 198 -22.93 7.33 17.44
C GLU A 198 -23.35 6.62 18.73
N HIS A 199 -24.48 5.90 18.73
CA HIS A 199 -24.88 5.05 19.86
C HIS A 199 -23.93 3.86 20.03
N GLU A 200 -23.60 3.17 18.95
CA GLU A 200 -22.63 2.07 18.95
C GLU A 200 -21.25 2.54 19.40
N GLU A 201 -20.79 3.70 18.91
CA GLU A 201 -19.50 4.29 19.30
C GLU A 201 -19.39 4.63 20.80
N LYS A 202 -20.50 4.87 21.51
CA LYS A 202 -20.47 5.08 22.97
C LYS A 202 -20.02 3.85 23.75
N GLN A 203 -20.12 2.67 23.16
CA GLN A 203 -19.69 1.41 23.77
C GLN A 203 -18.21 1.10 23.46
N PHE A 204 -17.63 1.79 22.48
CA PHE A 204 -16.23 1.65 22.07
C PHE A 204 -15.32 2.38 23.07
N ASP A 205 -14.28 1.69 23.55
CA ASP A 205 -13.27 2.32 24.40
C ASP A 205 -12.27 3.13 23.56
N MET A 206 -12.41 4.47 23.58
CA MET A 206 -11.54 5.38 22.84
C MET A 206 -10.07 5.30 23.25
N ALA A 207 -9.74 4.84 24.46
CA ALA A 207 -8.36 4.62 24.87
C ALA A 207 -7.62 3.59 23.98
N ILE A 208 -8.36 2.67 23.34
CA ILE A 208 -7.80 1.72 22.36
C ILE A 208 -7.30 2.47 21.12
N LEU A 209 -8.07 3.44 20.62
CA LEU A 209 -7.67 4.26 19.49
C LEU A 209 -6.46 5.13 19.83
N GLU A 210 -6.43 5.72 21.04
CA GLU A 210 -5.29 6.50 21.53
C GLU A 210 -4.01 5.65 21.63
N ARG A 211 -4.11 4.39 22.11
CA ARG A 211 -2.97 3.47 22.13
C ARG A 211 -2.49 3.12 20.72
N ALA A 212 -3.39 2.85 19.80
CA ALA A 212 -3.04 2.59 18.41
C ALA A 212 -2.27 3.77 17.79
N LEU A 213 -2.74 5.00 18.03
CA LEU A 213 -2.07 6.23 17.59
C LEU A 213 -0.71 6.45 18.27
N ALA A 214 -0.59 6.16 19.56
CA ALA A 214 0.68 6.24 20.28
C ALA A 214 1.71 5.22 19.79
N SER A 215 1.25 4.08 19.28
CA SER A 215 2.07 3.00 18.72
C SER A 215 2.31 3.14 17.21
N ALA A 216 1.79 4.20 16.58
CA ALA A 216 1.99 4.44 15.16
C ALA A 216 3.47 4.68 14.83
N ARG A 217 3.96 3.99 13.81
CA ARG A 217 5.33 4.17 13.30
C ARG A 217 5.31 5.14 12.13
N GLN A 218 6.28 6.04 12.11
CA GLN A 218 6.48 7.00 11.03
C GLN A 218 7.86 6.79 10.43
N VAL A 219 7.92 6.51 9.15
CA VAL A 219 9.16 6.24 8.43
C VAL A 219 9.24 7.13 7.20
N PRO A 220 10.37 7.82 6.96
CA PRO A 220 10.62 8.43 5.66
C PRO A 220 10.53 7.39 4.55
N ILE A 221 9.78 7.70 3.49
CA ILE A 221 9.48 6.73 2.43
C ILE A 221 10.71 6.19 1.72
N ASP A 222 11.79 6.97 1.64
CA ASP A 222 13.08 6.57 1.09
C ASP A 222 13.82 5.54 1.95
N ARG A 223 13.45 5.40 3.24
CA ARG A 223 14.01 4.44 4.19
C ARG A 223 13.11 3.23 4.44
N VAL A 224 11.88 3.26 3.97
CA VAL A 224 10.92 2.15 4.14
C VAL A 224 11.53 0.82 3.65
N ILE A 225 12.26 0.87 2.55
CA ILE A 225 12.93 -0.30 1.98
C ILE A 225 14.02 -0.85 2.92
N ASP A 226 14.75 0.01 3.61
CA ASP A 226 15.83 -0.43 4.52
C ASP A 226 15.21 -1.15 5.75
N GLU A 227 14.09 -0.67 6.28
CA GLU A 227 13.35 -1.33 7.38
C GLU A 227 12.76 -2.70 6.99
N LEU A 228 12.46 -2.91 5.70
CA LEU A 228 11.99 -4.21 5.22
C LEU A 228 13.08 -5.30 5.32
N GLY A 229 14.35 -4.92 5.35
CA GLY A 229 15.48 -5.85 5.29
C GLY A 229 16.14 -6.21 6.62
N GLU A 230 15.86 -5.50 7.71
CA GLU A 230 16.60 -5.69 8.98
C GLU A 230 16.32 -7.04 9.66
N ASP A 231 15.15 -7.63 9.50
CA ASP A 231 14.74 -8.89 10.15
C ASP A 231 14.86 -10.13 9.25
N ILE A 232 15.27 -9.98 7.98
CA ILE A 232 15.20 -11.05 6.99
C ILE A 232 16.56 -11.70 6.80
N LYS A 233 16.69 -12.95 7.29
CA LYS A 233 17.85 -13.80 7.04
C LYS A 233 17.63 -14.67 5.80
N VAL A 234 18.24 -14.27 4.69
CA VAL A 234 18.29 -15.04 3.45
C VAL A 234 19.74 -15.20 3.04
N GLU A 235 20.08 -16.32 2.42
CA GLU A 235 21.43 -16.56 1.91
C GLU A 235 21.75 -15.59 0.77
N GLU A 236 22.79 -14.77 0.96
CA GLU A 236 23.30 -13.83 -0.04
C GLU A 236 24.57 -14.40 -0.66
N VAL A 237 24.70 -14.25 -1.97
CA VAL A 237 25.90 -14.65 -2.71
C VAL A 237 26.42 -13.46 -3.51
N SER A 238 27.73 -13.26 -3.50
CA SER A 238 28.41 -12.17 -4.25
C SER A 238 28.78 -12.58 -5.67
N GLU A 239 28.84 -13.87 -5.96
CA GLU A 239 29.19 -14.43 -7.25
C GLU A 239 28.15 -15.44 -7.71
N ALA A 240 27.80 -15.40 -8.98
CA ALA A 240 26.91 -16.38 -9.60
C ALA A 240 27.73 -17.49 -10.27
N MET A 241 27.30 -18.73 -10.13
CA MET A 241 27.97 -19.91 -10.69
C MET A 241 27.31 -20.34 -12.01
N ALA A 242 28.07 -21.05 -12.85
CA ALA A 242 27.55 -21.62 -14.08
C ALA A 242 26.35 -22.54 -13.82
N GLY A 243 25.26 -22.37 -14.56
CA GLY A 243 24.01 -23.09 -14.38
C GLY A 243 22.98 -22.42 -13.46
N GLN A 244 23.38 -21.39 -12.70
CA GLN A 244 22.43 -20.54 -11.97
C GLN A 244 21.83 -19.47 -12.91
N VAL A 245 20.63 -19.00 -12.55
CA VAL A 245 19.93 -17.92 -13.27
C VAL A 245 19.79 -16.74 -12.35
N ILE A 246 20.20 -15.56 -12.79
CA ILE A 246 19.86 -14.32 -12.08
C ILE A 246 18.49 -13.87 -12.56
N LEU A 247 17.59 -13.65 -11.60
CA LEU A 247 16.32 -12.97 -11.83
C LEU A 247 16.48 -11.52 -11.44
N ASP A 248 16.58 -10.65 -12.45
CA ASP A 248 16.56 -9.21 -12.24
C ASP A 248 15.12 -8.79 -11.93
N ILE A 249 14.88 -8.50 -10.66
CA ILE A 249 13.55 -8.18 -10.17
C ILE A 249 13.25 -6.68 -10.15
N ARG A 250 14.12 -5.86 -10.69
CA ARG A 250 13.90 -4.41 -10.81
C ARG A 250 12.69 -4.09 -11.70
N HIS A 251 12.21 -2.85 -11.60
CA HIS A 251 11.22 -2.35 -12.55
C HIS A 251 11.79 -2.37 -13.99
N PRO A 252 10.97 -2.67 -15.02
CA PRO A 252 11.44 -2.70 -16.41
C PRO A 252 12.17 -1.43 -16.84
N ASP A 253 11.68 -0.25 -16.43
CA ASP A 253 12.33 1.04 -16.74
C ASP A 253 13.77 1.09 -16.19
N ALA A 254 14.00 0.57 -14.96
CA ALA A 254 15.33 0.53 -14.37
C ALA A 254 16.25 -0.49 -15.05
N VAL A 255 15.70 -1.59 -15.55
CA VAL A 255 16.44 -2.59 -16.33
C VAL A 255 16.80 -2.04 -17.70
N GLU A 256 15.92 -1.25 -18.34
CA GLU A 256 16.16 -0.59 -19.63
C GLU A 256 17.24 0.49 -19.50
N ASP A 257 17.19 1.29 -18.43
CA ASP A 257 18.18 2.34 -18.17
C ASP A 257 19.58 1.78 -17.85
N GLU A 258 19.66 0.68 -17.09
CA GLU A 258 20.91 0.06 -16.65
C GLU A 258 20.80 -1.48 -16.67
N PRO A 259 20.95 -2.12 -17.85
CA PRO A 259 20.87 -3.57 -17.98
C PRO A 259 21.94 -4.31 -17.15
N LEU A 260 21.53 -5.37 -16.44
CA LEU A 260 22.49 -6.25 -15.74
C LEU A 260 23.04 -7.31 -16.73
N GLU A 261 24.30 -7.18 -17.11
CA GLU A 261 24.96 -8.14 -17.98
C GLU A 261 26.13 -8.83 -17.25
N LEU A 262 26.13 -10.16 -17.22
CA LEU A 262 27.17 -10.97 -16.59
C LEU A 262 27.66 -12.04 -17.56
N SER A 263 28.99 -12.04 -17.82
CA SER A 263 29.60 -12.99 -18.76
C SER A 263 29.40 -14.44 -18.31
N GLY A 264 28.72 -15.24 -19.15
CA GLY A 264 28.53 -16.68 -18.91
C GLY A 264 27.41 -17.03 -17.91
N ILE A 265 26.67 -16.05 -17.42
CA ILE A 265 25.53 -16.24 -16.52
C ILE A 265 24.25 -15.79 -17.22
N GLU A 266 23.22 -16.63 -17.15
CA GLU A 266 21.90 -16.28 -17.68
C GLU A 266 21.23 -15.25 -16.76
N VAL A 267 20.80 -14.12 -17.33
CA VAL A 267 20.00 -13.09 -16.63
C VAL A 267 18.62 -13.04 -17.27
N GLN A 268 17.59 -13.21 -16.46
CA GLN A 268 16.19 -13.07 -16.87
C GLN A 268 15.56 -11.91 -16.11
N THR A 269 14.78 -11.09 -16.79
CA THR A 269 14.00 -10.04 -16.15
C THR A 269 12.65 -10.57 -15.71
N LEU A 270 12.40 -10.53 -14.40
CA LEU A 270 11.12 -10.88 -13.79
C LEU A 270 10.80 -9.87 -12.70
N PRO A 271 10.09 -8.77 -13.02
CA PRO A 271 9.87 -7.69 -12.08
C PRO A 271 9.27 -8.16 -10.76
N PHE A 272 9.72 -7.56 -9.64
CA PHE A 272 9.36 -7.96 -8.27
C PHE A 272 7.83 -8.10 -8.07
N TYR A 273 7.02 -7.23 -8.67
CA TYR A 273 5.56 -7.28 -8.57
C TYR A 273 4.92 -8.49 -9.29
N ALA A 274 5.61 -9.13 -10.23
CA ALA A 274 5.16 -10.33 -10.93
C ALA A 274 5.80 -11.62 -10.38
N LEU A 275 6.88 -11.47 -9.58
CA LEU A 275 7.74 -12.57 -9.15
C LEU A 275 6.97 -13.66 -8.41
N ASN A 276 6.22 -13.34 -7.38
CA ASN A 276 5.53 -14.32 -6.53
C ASN A 276 4.52 -15.17 -7.31
N ASN A 277 3.85 -14.59 -8.31
CA ASN A 277 2.89 -15.33 -9.13
C ASN A 277 3.56 -16.21 -10.18
N ARG A 278 4.65 -15.73 -10.78
CA ARG A 278 5.30 -16.37 -11.91
C ARG A 278 6.48 -17.25 -11.51
N PHE A 279 6.97 -17.17 -10.28
CA PHE A 279 8.08 -18.02 -9.84
C PHE A 279 7.76 -19.49 -9.91
N LYS A 280 6.53 -19.89 -9.60
CA LYS A 280 6.02 -21.27 -9.75
C LYS A 280 5.96 -21.81 -11.20
N GLU A 281 6.08 -20.91 -12.19
CA GLU A 281 6.13 -21.29 -13.61
C GLU A 281 7.57 -21.59 -14.06
N LEU A 282 8.57 -21.28 -13.22
CA LEU A 282 9.98 -21.51 -13.51
C LEU A 282 10.39 -22.96 -13.22
N ASP A 283 11.51 -23.40 -13.79
CA ASP A 283 12.04 -24.75 -13.61
C ASP A 283 12.55 -24.95 -12.17
N GLU A 284 11.88 -25.81 -11.40
CA GLU A 284 12.20 -26.11 -10.00
C GLU A 284 13.60 -26.73 -9.80
N ASN A 285 14.20 -27.30 -10.85
CA ASN A 285 15.53 -27.90 -10.80
C ASN A 285 16.68 -26.89 -10.97
N ARG A 286 16.36 -25.64 -11.28
CA ARG A 286 17.35 -24.55 -11.42
C ARG A 286 17.45 -23.74 -10.14
N GLN A 287 18.64 -23.21 -9.90
CA GLN A 287 18.88 -22.26 -8.79
C GLN A 287 18.70 -20.83 -9.30
N TYR A 288 17.90 -20.06 -8.60
CA TYR A 288 17.59 -18.67 -8.93
C TYR A 288 18.21 -17.70 -7.92
N LEU A 289 18.84 -16.66 -8.43
CA LEU A 289 19.46 -15.61 -7.66
C LEU A 289 18.70 -14.30 -7.90
N LEU A 290 17.99 -13.80 -6.92
CA LEU A 290 17.21 -12.56 -7.06
C LEU A 290 18.14 -11.35 -6.95
N TYR A 291 18.03 -10.44 -7.89
CA TYR A 291 18.82 -9.20 -7.94
C TYR A 291 17.95 -7.95 -7.93
N CYS A 292 18.35 -6.98 -7.11
CA CYS A 292 17.91 -5.58 -7.20
C CYS A 292 19.04 -4.65 -6.71
N ASP A 293 18.99 -3.37 -7.07
CA ASP A 293 20.09 -2.41 -6.84
C ASP A 293 20.56 -2.33 -5.38
N LYS A 294 19.63 -2.33 -4.42
CA LYS A 294 19.96 -2.24 -2.98
C LYS A 294 19.99 -3.57 -2.24
N GLY A 295 19.63 -4.67 -2.89
CA GLY A 295 19.55 -6.01 -2.30
C GLY A 295 18.38 -6.21 -1.34
N VAL A 296 17.56 -5.20 -1.04
CA VAL A 296 16.50 -5.27 -0.02
C VAL A 296 15.25 -5.94 -0.58
N MET A 297 14.80 -5.54 -1.76
CA MET A 297 13.65 -6.16 -2.42
C MET A 297 13.93 -7.63 -2.75
N SER A 298 15.14 -7.94 -3.20
CA SER A 298 15.54 -9.33 -3.44
C SER A 298 15.54 -10.17 -2.16
N ARG A 299 15.99 -9.63 -1.02
CA ARG A 299 15.88 -10.32 0.28
C ARG A 299 14.43 -10.58 0.69
N LEU A 300 13.57 -9.57 0.59
CA LEU A 300 12.16 -9.67 0.94
C LEU A 300 11.45 -10.76 0.13
N HIS A 301 11.60 -10.71 -1.19
CA HIS A 301 10.97 -11.69 -2.07
C HIS A 301 11.57 -13.08 -1.93
N ALA A 302 12.87 -13.19 -1.75
CA ALA A 302 13.49 -14.50 -1.48
C ALA A 302 12.97 -15.10 -0.16
N HIS A 303 12.83 -14.31 0.89
CA HIS A 303 12.25 -14.76 2.16
C HIS A 303 10.80 -15.23 1.99
N HIS A 304 9.99 -14.48 1.24
CA HIS A 304 8.61 -14.86 0.96
C HIS A 304 8.54 -16.19 0.19
N LEU A 305 9.30 -16.33 -0.89
CA LEU A 305 9.37 -17.58 -1.68
C LEU A 305 9.85 -18.76 -0.82
N LEU A 306 10.86 -18.56 0.03
CA LEU A 306 11.32 -19.59 0.99
C LEU A 306 10.21 -19.97 1.99
N SER A 307 9.42 -19.01 2.46
CA SER A 307 8.29 -19.27 3.37
C SER A 307 7.14 -20.02 2.68
N GLU A 308 7.00 -19.87 1.37
CA GLU A 308 6.06 -20.66 0.53
C GLU A 308 6.60 -22.05 0.16
N GLY A 309 7.83 -22.39 0.57
CA GLY A 309 8.43 -23.71 0.38
C GLY A 309 9.35 -23.85 -0.84
N HIS A 310 9.62 -22.75 -1.56
CA HIS A 310 10.62 -22.76 -2.63
C HIS A 310 12.03 -22.75 -2.02
N VAL A 311 12.82 -23.80 -2.27
CA VAL A 311 14.17 -23.96 -1.68
C VAL A 311 15.31 -23.58 -2.63
N ASN A 312 14.99 -23.24 -3.87
CA ASN A 312 15.92 -22.99 -4.97
C ASN A 312 16.15 -21.49 -5.24
N VAL A 313 15.95 -20.63 -4.24
CA VAL A 313 16.08 -19.19 -4.35
C VAL A 313 17.09 -18.65 -3.33
N ARG A 314 17.94 -17.71 -3.79
CA ARG A 314 18.92 -16.93 -3.01
C ARG A 314 18.95 -15.49 -3.48
N VAL A 315 19.73 -14.66 -2.84
CA VAL A 315 19.92 -13.26 -3.23
C VAL A 315 21.31 -13.08 -3.85
N TYR A 316 21.35 -12.45 -5.02
CA TYR A 316 22.59 -11.99 -5.66
C TYR A 316 22.88 -10.55 -5.20
N ARG A 317 24.04 -10.39 -4.60
CA ARG A 317 24.53 -9.08 -4.16
C ARG A 317 26.01 -8.94 -4.55
N PRO A 318 26.29 -8.41 -5.74
CA PRO A 318 27.68 -8.17 -6.16
C PRO A 318 28.37 -7.20 -5.18
N ALA A 319 29.70 -7.37 -5.03
CA ALA A 319 30.54 -6.61 -4.11
C ALA A 319 30.63 -5.12 -4.51
#